data_855c19aef42f4ad55ca84ea9e617be80
#
_entry.id   855c19aef42f4ad55ca84ea9e617be80
#
_cell.length_a   1.000
_cell.length_b   1.000
_cell.length_c   1.000
_cell.angle_alpha   90.00
_cell.angle_beta   90.00
_cell.angle_gamma   90.00
#
_symmetry.space_group_name_H-M   'P 1'
#
loop_
_entity.id
_entity.type
_entity.pdbx_description
1 polymer ?
#
loop_
_entity_poly.entity_id
_entity_poly.type
_entity_poly.pdbx_seq_one_letter_code
_entity_poly.pdbx_strand_id
1 'polypeptide(L)'
;MVLSKKGVQAVAMDSWPKANTRLHQLNGPVNSMSERPVLITGAGQRLGAATANRLMDEGCYVFVHVRSSIDEAEALLAAAAERNGRRCGEVVVADLTDGAAVEDLVSTVANHEFVAEHGLHGLIHNASFYSQSSFEETGLETYRSLVRLHMEAPYALTQGLLPALEQGEGSVVAIVDTSWGRAWEGLAHYTSTKAGLRQLMLNLAGELTGRVRVNCLAPGAIMAADWEAEHFASVLEKVPLGRSGKAEDIASGVSFLLNHPTLSAHVLHVDGGWSIHEH
;
A
#
# COMPACT_ATOMS: atom_id res chain seq x y z
N MET A 1 -14.73 44.10 -20.55
CA MET A 1 -13.93 43.00 -21.13
C MET A 1 -14.72 41.72 -20.86
N VAL A 2 -15.41 41.24 -21.91
CA VAL A 2 -16.42 40.17 -21.81
C VAL A 2 -15.70 38.83 -21.90
N LEU A 3 -15.70 38.04 -20.83
CA LEU A 3 -15.19 36.67 -20.83
C LEU A 3 -16.24 35.74 -21.47
N SER A 4 -15.89 35.20 -22.62
CA SER A 4 -16.64 34.21 -23.39
C SER A 4 -16.85 32.91 -22.55
N LYS A 5 -18.10 32.52 -22.35
CA LYS A 5 -18.49 31.18 -21.89
C LYS A 5 -18.17 30.17 -22.99
N LYS A 6 -17.00 29.53 -22.97
CA LYS A 6 -16.79 28.28 -23.67
C LYS A 6 -17.24 27.15 -22.78
N GLY A 7 -18.25 26.41 -23.25
CA GLY A 7 -18.88 25.33 -22.50
C GLY A 7 -17.91 24.22 -22.15
N VAL A 8 -18.08 23.69 -20.96
CA VAL A 8 -17.50 22.42 -20.55
C VAL A 8 -18.17 21.34 -21.43
N GLN A 9 -17.41 20.83 -22.40
CA GLN A 9 -17.83 19.63 -23.12
C GLN A 9 -17.80 18.47 -22.12
N ALA A 10 -18.98 17.92 -21.85
CA ALA A 10 -19.07 16.64 -21.15
C ALA A 10 -18.31 15.60 -21.98
N VAL A 11 -17.25 15.01 -21.41
CA VAL A 11 -16.56 13.88 -22.02
C VAL A 11 -17.57 12.73 -22.06
N ALA A 12 -17.97 12.34 -23.26
CA ALA A 12 -18.92 11.25 -23.45
C ALA A 12 -18.35 9.96 -22.82
N MET A 13 -19.16 9.23 -22.06
CA MET A 13 -18.80 7.96 -21.43
C MET A 13 -18.39 6.85 -22.43
N ASP A 14 -18.55 7.11 -23.72
CA ASP A 14 -18.22 6.18 -24.81
C ASP A 14 -16.72 6.08 -25.14
N SER A 15 -15.85 6.90 -24.52
CA SER A 15 -14.40 6.89 -24.74
C SER A 15 -13.61 6.01 -23.76
N TRP A 16 -14.28 5.35 -22.82
CA TRP A 16 -13.63 4.40 -21.93
C TRP A 16 -13.34 3.08 -22.67
N PRO A 17 -12.14 2.52 -22.55
CA PRO A 17 -11.86 1.22 -23.16
C PRO A 17 -12.85 0.18 -22.62
N LYS A 18 -13.56 -0.49 -23.54
CA LYS A 18 -14.51 -1.54 -23.19
C LYS A 18 -13.76 -2.62 -22.44
N ALA A 19 -14.20 -2.94 -21.22
CA ALA A 19 -13.63 -3.99 -20.38
C ALA A 19 -13.48 -5.27 -21.22
N ASN A 20 -12.29 -5.86 -21.20
CA ASN A 20 -12.01 -7.10 -21.89
C ASN A 20 -12.91 -8.19 -21.31
N THR A 21 -13.64 -8.93 -22.13
CA THR A 21 -14.74 -9.83 -21.80
C THR A 21 -14.32 -11.07 -20.95
N ARG A 22 -13.08 -11.13 -20.44
CA ARG A 22 -12.56 -12.22 -19.61
C ARG A 22 -12.97 -12.20 -18.14
N LEU A 23 -13.55 -11.09 -17.64
CA LEU A 23 -13.95 -10.96 -16.22
C LEU A 23 -15.25 -11.74 -15.85
N HIS A 24 -15.90 -12.42 -16.78
CA HIS A 24 -17.20 -13.07 -16.54
C HIS A 24 -17.13 -14.56 -16.17
N GLN A 25 -15.97 -15.15 -15.91
CA GLN A 25 -15.85 -16.57 -15.52
C GLN A 25 -15.37 -16.83 -14.09
N LEU A 26 -15.56 -15.90 -13.16
CA LEU A 26 -15.15 -16.05 -11.76
C LEU A 26 -16.19 -16.77 -10.86
N ASN A 27 -16.94 -17.75 -11.39
CA ASN A 27 -17.80 -18.64 -10.60
C ASN A 27 -17.21 -20.06 -10.42
N GLY A 28 -15.92 -20.22 -10.46
CA GLY A 28 -15.24 -21.44 -10.02
C GLY A 28 -15.09 -21.48 -8.49
N PRO A 29 -15.03 -22.67 -7.84
CA PRO A 29 -14.70 -22.74 -6.41
C PRO A 29 -13.38 -22.04 -6.18
N VAL A 30 -13.29 -21.24 -5.10
CA VAL A 30 -12.06 -20.58 -4.65
C VAL A 30 -11.01 -21.66 -4.45
N ASN A 31 -10.19 -21.90 -5.47
CA ASN A 31 -9.05 -22.80 -5.38
C ASN A 31 -8.15 -22.28 -4.26
N SER A 32 -7.65 -23.17 -3.46
CA SER A 32 -6.85 -22.93 -2.25
C SER A 32 -5.91 -21.74 -2.46
N MET A 33 -5.96 -20.74 -1.57
CA MET A 33 -5.11 -19.51 -1.59
C MET A 33 -3.60 -19.81 -1.48
N SER A 34 -3.20 -21.08 -1.60
CA SER A 34 -1.86 -21.59 -1.31
C SER A 34 -0.77 -21.23 -2.33
N GLU A 35 -1.07 -20.43 -3.35
CA GLU A 35 -0.13 -20.15 -4.44
C GLU A 35 -0.25 -18.72 -4.98
N ARG A 36 -0.61 -17.74 -4.11
CA ARG A 36 -0.75 -16.34 -4.51
C ARG A 36 0.44 -15.53 -4.04
N PRO A 37 1.41 -15.21 -4.91
CA PRO A 37 2.55 -14.38 -4.55
C PRO A 37 2.12 -12.95 -4.26
N VAL A 38 2.63 -12.37 -3.17
CA VAL A 38 2.37 -10.98 -2.76
C VAL A 38 3.68 -10.32 -2.35
N LEU A 39 4.00 -9.14 -2.87
CA LEU A 39 5.10 -8.32 -2.39
C LEU A 39 4.57 -7.27 -1.42
N ILE A 40 5.17 -7.20 -0.21
CA ILE A 40 4.85 -6.18 0.77
C ILE A 40 6.11 -5.39 1.10
N THR A 41 6.13 -4.10 0.79
CA THR A 41 7.26 -3.24 1.11
C THR A 41 7.26 -2.83 2.59
N GLY A 42 8.43 -2.86 3.25
CA GLY A 42 8.56 -2.53 4.68
C GLY A 42 7.80 -3.51 5.59
N ALA A 43 7.90 -4.82 5.30
CA ALA A 43 7.09 -5.85 5.93
C ALA A 43 7.73 -6.50 7.17
N GLY A 44 8.93 -6.11 7.58
CA GLY A 44 9.64 -6.73 8.72
C GLY A 44 9.07 -6.37 10.09
N GLN A 45 8.33 -5.27 10.22
CA GLN A 45 7.86 -4.73 11.49
C GLN A 45 6.48 -4.07 11.38
N ARG A 46 5.84 -3.79 12.53
CA ARG A 46 4.64 -2.97 12.69
C ARG A 46 3.50 -3.40 11.74
N LEU A 47 2.91 -2.45 10.99
CA LEU A 47 1.77 -2.69 10.08
C LEU A 47 2.11 -3.67 8.97
N GLY A 48 3.33 -3.58 8.42
CA GLY A 48 3.79 -4.47 7.37
C GLY A 48 3.90 -5.91 7.85
N ALA A 49 4.44 -6.14 9.05
CA ALA A 49 4.55 -7.47 9.64
C ALA A 49 3.17 -8.08 9.95
N ALA A 50 2.24 -7.28 10.50
CA ALA A 50 0.86 -7.73 10.72
C ALA A 50 0.15 -8.11 9.42
N THR A 51 0.35 -7.30 8.37
CA THR A 51 -0.19 -7.58 7.02
C THR A 51 0.42 -8.85 6.43
N ALA A 52 1.75 -9.03 6.54
CA ALA A 52 2.42 -10.23 6.08
C ALA A 52 1.91 -11.48 6.80
N ASN A 53 1.82 -11.45 8.14
CA ASN A 53 1.26 -12.55 8.93
C ASN A 53 -0.16 -12.91 8.48
N ARG A 54 -1.03 -11.91 8.35
CA ARG A 54 -2.42 -12.10 7.91
C ARG A 54 -2.49 -12.80 6.55
N LEU A 55 -1.75 -12.30 5.55
CA LEU A 55 -1.78 -12.87 4.21
C LEU A 55 -1.14 -14.27 4.15
N MET A 56 -0.08 -14.54 4.92
CA MET A 56 0.50 -15.87 5.04
C MET A 56 -0.48 -16.86 5.67
N ASP A 57 -1.22 -16.46 6.70
CA ASP A 57 -2.24 -17.28 7.35
C ASP A 57 -3.47 -17.51 6.44
N GLU A 58 -3.73 -16.60 5.48
CA GLU A 58 -4.72 -16.76 4.39
C GLU A 58 -4.18 -17.59 3.21
N GLY A 59 -2.96 -18.10 3.27
CA GLY A 59 -2.38 -18.99 2.28
C GLY A 59 -1.49 -18.33 1.24
N CYS A 60 -1.27 -17.02 1.26
CA CYS A 60 -0.38 -16.36 0.31
C CYS A 60 1.10 -16.76 0.50
N TYR A 61 1.90 -16.64 -0.57
CA TYR A 61 3.35 -16.62 -0.52
C TYR A 61 3.82 -15.17 -0.50
N VAL A 62 4.51 -14.74 0.56
CA VAL A 62 4.80 -13.32 0.79
C VAL A 62 6.28 -13.02 0.61
N PHE A 63 6.62 -12.13 -0.32
CA PHE A 63 7.91 -11.47 -0.36
C PHE A 63 7.93 -10.38 0.71
N VAL A 64 8.60 -10.66 1.82
CA VAL A 64 8.75 -9.76 2.96
C VAL A 64 9.89 -8.80 2.66
N HIS A 65 9.58 -7.64 2.06
CA HIS A 65 10.61 -6.67 1.76
C HIS A 65 10.99 -5.87 3.00
N VAL A 66 12.31 -5.76 3.23
CA VAL A 66 12.92 -4.94 4.28
C VAL A 66 14.10 -4.15 3.73
N ARG A 67 14.47 -3.07 4.42
CA ARG A 67 15.75 -2.37 4.18
C ARG A 67 16.88 -2.93 5.04
N SER A 68 16.62 -3.17 6.33
CA SER A 68 17.63 -3.56 7.31
C SER A 68 17.14 -4.51 8.41
N SER A 69 15.83 -4.68 8.61
CA SER A 69 15.23 -5.55 9.64
C SER A 69 15.14 -7.00 9.17
N ILE A 70 16.29 -7.58 8.80
CA ILE A 70 16.37 -8.94 8.22
C ILE A 70 16.02 -9.99 9.28
N ASP A 71 16.60 -9.89 10.47
CA ASP A 71 16.38 -10.88 11.55
C ASP A 71 14.90 -10.93 11.97
N GLU A 72 14.23 -9.78 12.05
CA GLU A 72 12.80 -9.70 12.37
C GLU A 72 11.95 -10.32 11.24
N ALA A 73 12.32 -10.09 9.99
CA ALA A 73 11.63 -10.66 8.84
C ALA A 73 11.81 -12.18 8.76
N GLU A 74 13.00 -12.69 9.06
CA GLU A 74 13.27 -14.13 9.13
C GLU A 74 12.51 -14.78 10.27
N ALA A 75 12.49 -14.17 11.46
CA ALA A 75 11.72 -14.64 12.60
C ALA A 75 10.21 -14.67 12.29
N LEU A 76 9.70 -13.64 11.59
CA LEU A 76 8.32 -13.57 11.12
C LEU A 76 7.98 -14.76 10.22
N LEU A 77 8.83 -15.04 9.22
CA LEU A 77 8.64 -16.15 8.29
C LEU A 77 8.75 -17.52 8.97
N ALA A 78 9.68 -17.68 9.90
CA ALA A 78 9.84 -18.92 10.66
C ALA A 78 8.58 -19.21 11.50
N ALA A 79 8.06 -18.21 12.21
CA ALA A 79 6.83 -18.33 12.99
C ALA A 79 5.61 -18.62 12.10
N ALA A 80 5.52 -18.00 10.92
CA ALA A 80 4.46 -18.28 9.96
C ALA A 80 4.56 -19.70 9.39
N ALA A 81 5.77 -20.16 9.08
CA ALA A 81 5.99 -21.51 8.58
C ALA A 81 5.61 -22.59 9.62
N GLU A 82 5.92 -22.35 10.90
CA GLU A 82 5.51 -23.23 12.00
C GLU A 82 3.98 -23.29 12.13
N ARG A 83 3.29 -22.14 12.13
CA ARG A 83 1.82 -22.08 12.24
C ARG A 83 1.11 -22.76 11.06
N ASN A 84 1.65 -22.57 9.83
CA ASN A 84 0.98 -23.02 8.61
C ASN A 84 1.48 -24.38 8.11
N GLY A 85 2.52 -24.96 8.72
CA GLY A 85 3.10 -26.24 8.30
C GLY A 85 3.77 -26.22 6.92
N ARG A 86 4.11 -25.03 6.39
CA ARG A 86 4.71 -24.84 5.07
C ARG A 86 5.55 -23.56 5.00
N ARG A 87 6.46 -23.47 4.03
CA ARG A 87 7.11 -22.18 3.72
C ARG A 87 6.08 -21.19 3.19
N CYS A 88 5.99 -20.01 3.80
CA CYS A 88 5.00 -18.98 3.49
C CYS A 88 5.57 -17.78 2.74
N GLY A 89 6.87 -17.74 2.45
CA GLY A 89 7.49 -16.60 1.79
C GLY A 89 9.00 -16.57 1.94
N GLU A 90 9.58 -15.44 1.62
CA GLU A 90 11.02 -15.16 1.75
C GLU A 90 11.29 -13.69 2.01
N VAL A 91 12.48 -13.38 2.53
CA VAL A 91 12.96 -12.01 2.73
C VAL A 91 13.58 -11.50 1.43
N VAL A 92 13.22 -10.29 1.03
CA VAL A 92 13.88 -9.54 -0.04
C VAL A 92 14.37 -8.21 0.50
N VAL A 93 15.62 -7.85 0.19
CA VAL A 93 16.28 -6.68 0.78
C VAL A 93 16.54 -5.64 -0.30
N ALA A 94 16.08 -4.41 -0.08
CA ALA A 94 16.38 -3.27 -0.95
C ALA A 94 16.28 -1.95 -0.18
N ASP A 95 17.05 -0.94 -0.56
CA ASP A 95 16.78 0.45 -0.17
C ASP A 95 15.89 1.09 -1.24
N LEU A 96 14.62 1.32 -0.92
CA LEU A 96 13.66 1.91 -1.87
C LEU A 96 13.92 3.40 -2.17
N THR A 97 14.92 4.01 -1.54
CA THR A 97 15.40 5.35 -1.91
C THR A 97 16.51 5.32 -2.96
N ASP A 98 16.97 4.13 -3.34
CA ASP A 98 17.92 3.88 -4.40
C ASP A 98 17.22 3.25 -5.61
N GLY A 99 17.23 3.95 -6.75
CA GLY A 99 16.58 3.50 -7.98
C GLY A 99 17.13 2.17 -8.51
N ALA A 100 18.47 1.95 -8.41
CA ALA A 100 19.07 0.69 -8.86
C ALA A 100 18.60 -0.49 -7.97
N ALA A 101 18.53 -0.29 -6.65
CA ALA A 101 18.02 -1.31 -5.75
C ALA A 101 16.53 -1.62 -5.99
N VAL A 102 15.74 -0.63 -6.42
CA VAL A 102 14.33 -0.85 -6.83
C VAL A 102 14.25 -1.68 -8.11
N GLU A 103 15.09 -1.41 -9.11
CA GLU A 103 15.16 -2.20 -10.35
C GLU A 103 15.57 -3.65 -10.09
N ASP A 104 16.56 -3.87 -9.20
CA ASP A 104 16.99 -5.19 -8.77
C ASP A 104 15.86 -5.94 -8.02
N LEU A 105 15.11 -5.26 -7.16
CA LEU A 105 13.95 -5.83 -6.47
C LEU A 105 12.86 -6.24 -7.46
N VAL A 106 12.54 -5.41 -8.45
CA VAL A 106 11.61 -5.75 -9.54
C VAL A 106 12.07 -7.01 -10.25
N SER A 107 13.35 -7.07 -10.63
CA SER A 107 13.92 -8.23 -11.34
C SER A 107 13.87 -9.49 -10.49
N THR A 108 14.20 -9.39 -9.21
CA THR A 108 14.16 -10.52 -8.26
C THR A 108 12.75 -11.09 -8.14
N VAL A 109 11.76 -10.25 -7.92
CA VAL A 109 10.37 -10.70 -7.74
C VAL A 109 9.77 -11.19 -9.06
N ALA A 110 9.97 -10.48 -10.17
CA ALA A 110 9.39 -10.86 -11.46
C ALA A 110 9.92 -12.18 -11.99
N ASN A 111 11.21 -12.51 -11.73
CA ASN A 111 11.84 -13.74 -12.17
C ASN A 111 11.73 -14.90 -11.17
N HIS A 112 11.09 -14.69 -10.01
CA HIS A 112 10.89 -15.75 -9.05
C HIS A 112 9.94 -16.82 -9.61
N GLU A 113 10.24 -18.11 -9.38
CA GLU A 113 9.51 -19.25 -9.95
C GLU A 113 7.99 -19.17 -9.73
N PHE A 114 7.53 -18.83 -8.52
CA PHE A 114 6.11 -18.68 -8.22
C PHE A 114 5.46 -17.51 -8.98
N VAL A 115 6.17 -16.40 -9.17
CA VAL A 115 5.65 -15.25 -9.91
C VAL A 115 5.65 -15.55 -11.42
N ALA A 116 6.67 -16.22 -11.92
CA ALA A 116 6.73 -16.62 -13.33
C ALA A 116 5.59 -17.61 -13.70
N GLU A 117 5.21 -18.49 -12.76
CA GLU A 117 4.15 -19.48 -12.97
C GLU A 117 2.75 -18.89 -12.75
N HIS A 118 2.53 -18.14 -11.65
CA HIS A 118 1.20 -17.72 -11.20
C HIS A 118 0.91 -16.22 -11.37
N GLY A 119 1.89 -15.41 -11.75
CA GLY A 119 1.81 -13.96 -11.70
C GLY A 119 1.92 -13.43 -10.27
N LEU A 120 1.75 -12.12 -10.10
CA LEU A 120 1.76 -11.45 -8.79
C LEU A 120 0.33 -11.10 -8.39
N HIS A 121 -0.17 -11.73 -7.32
CA HIS A 121 -1.52 -11.49 -6.80
C HIS A 121 -1.65 -10.14 -6.09
N GLY A 122 -0.59 -9.63 -5.48
CA GLY A 122 -0.64 -8.38 -4.76
C GLY A 122 0.69 -7.64 -4.68
N LEU A 123 0.60 -6.31 -4.74
CA LEU A 123 1.69 -5.39 -4.46
C LEU A 123 1.22 -4.41 -3.40
N ILE A 124 1.83 -4.47 -2.19
CA ILE A 124 1.45 -3.63 -1.07
C ILE A 124 2.53 -2.59 -0.81
N HIS A 125 2.26 -1.33 -1.15
CA HIS A 125 3.11 -0.19 -0.84
C HIS A 125 2.88 0.24 0.61
N ASN A 126 3.66 -0.35 1.53
CA ASN A 126 3.58 -0.07 2.96
C ASN A 126 4.83 0.63 3.51
N ALA A 127 5.99 0.49 2.86
CA ALA A 127 7.24 1.09 3.34
C ALA A 127 7.09 2.60 3.55
N SER A 128 7.47 3.05 4.74
CA SER A 128 7.39 4.45 5.15
C SER A 128 8.34 4.70 6.32
N PHE A 129 8.76 5.92 6.49
CA PHE A 129 9.25 6.41 7.78
C PHE A 129 8.49 7.69 8.15
N TYR A 130 8.33 7.90 9.44
CA TYR A 130 7.62 9.03 10.02
C TYR A 130 8.57 9.78 10.94
N SER A 131 8.62 11.09 10.76
CA SER A 131 9.32 11.99 11.65
C SER A 131 8.54 13.30 11.73
N GLN A 132 8.46 13.88 12.92
CA GLN A 132 7.91 15.20 13.12
C GLN A 132 9.05 16.20 13.27
N SER A 133 9.01 17.29 12.53
CA SER A 133 10.04 18.33 12.56
C SER A 133 9.45 19.62 11.99
N SER A 134 9.86 20.77 12.50
CA SER A 134 9.41 22.05 11.97
C SER A 134 9.85 22.23 10.51
N PHE A 135 9.16 23.11 9.79
CA PHE A 135 9.50 23.38 8.39
C PHE A 135 10.94 23.91 8.24
N GLU A 136 11.37 24.74 9.19
CA GLU A 136 12.71 25.35 9.20
C GLU A 136 13.82 24.33 9.47
N GLU A 137 13.54 23.29 10.27
CA GLU A 137 14.51 22.28 10.66
C GLU A 137 14.54 21.08 9.70
N THR A 138 13.49 20.89 8.92
CA THR A 138 13.41 19.79 7.97
C THR A 138 14.33 20.04 6.77
N GLY A 139 15.44 19.31 6.72
CA GLY A 139 16.36 19.37 5.59
C GLY A 139 15.73 18.88 4.27
N LEU A 140 16.10 19.53 3.16
CA LEU A 140 15.59 19.16 1.84
C LEU A 140 15.87 17.68 1.49
N GLU A 141 16.95 17.09 2.00
CA GLU A 141 17.26 15.67 1.73
C GLU A 141 16.31 14.72 2.46
N THR A 142 15.83 15.08 3.64
CA THR A 142 14.75 14.34 4.33
C THR A 142 13.49 14.32 3.48
N TYR A 143 13.10 15.47 2.93
CA TYR A 143 11.95 15.56 2.03
C TYR A 143 12.16 14.74 0.75
N ARG A 144 13.34 14.83 0.12
CA ARG A 144 13.68 14.04 -1.07
C ARG A 144 13.63 12.54 -0.80
N SER A 145 14.13 12.09 0.35
CA SER A 145 14.08 10.68 0.74
C SER A 145 12.64 10.19 0.86
N LEU A 146 11.73 11.02 1.40
CA LEU A 146 10.29 10.70 1.44
C LEU A 146 9.66 10.70 0.04
N VAL A 147 10.04 11.61 -0.85
CA VAL A 147 9.57 11.60 -2.25
C VAL A 147 10.02 10.32 -2.96
N ARG A 148 11.28 9.91 -2.81
CA ARG A 148 11.77 8.65 -3.37
C ARG A 148 10.99 7.46 -2.82
N LEU A 149 10.80 7.41 -1.51
CA LEU A 149 10.13 6.28 -0.83
C LEU A 149 8.63 6.21 -1.11
N HIS A 150 7.92 7.35 -1.10
CA HIS A 150 6.46 7.39 -1.21
C HIS A 150 5.93 7.62 -2.63
N MET A 151 6.78 8.06 -3.56
CA MET A 151 6.36 8.42 -4.92
C MET A 151 7.14 7.64 -5.97
N GLU A 152 8.48 7.76 -6.00
CA GLU A 152 9.29 7.16 -7.06
C GLU A 152 9.29 5.63 -6.95
N ALA A 153 9.55 5.06 -5.77
CA ALA A 153 9.57 3.62 -5.58
C ALA A 153 8.21 2.95 -5.84
N PRO A 154 7.05 3.43 -5.33
CA PRO A 154 5.74 2.91 -5.70
C PRO A 154 5.45 2.98 -7.20
N TYR A 155 5.85 4.07 -7.87
CA TYR A 155 5.70 4.19 -9.31
C TYR A 155 6.53 3.14 -10.05
N ALA A 156 7.83 3.04 -9.75
CA ALA A 156 8.76 2.12 -10.41
C ALA A 156 8.41 0.65 -10.16
N LEU A 157 8.08 0.29 -8.90
CA LEU A 157 7.65 -1.07 -8.55
C LEU A 157 6.36 -1.46 -9.26
N THR A 158 5.35 -0.56 -9.29
CA THR A 158 4.09 -0.85 -9.98
C THR A 158 4.31 -1.01 -11.47
N GLN A 159 5.12 -0.12 -12.09
CA GLN A 159 5.43 -0.18 -13.52
C GLN A 159 6.22 -1.45 -13.87
N GLY A 160 7.28 -1.75 -13.11
CA GLY A 160 8.14 -2.89 -13.39
C GLY A 160 7.47 -4.25 -13.15
N LEU A 161 6.56 -4.33 -12.17
CA LEU A 161 5.81 -5.56 -11.85
C LEU A 161 4.45 -5.64 -12.58
N LEU A 162 4.10 -4.66 -13.42
CA LEU A 162 2.81 -4.63 -14.08
C LEU A 162 2.51 -5.91 -14.89
N PRO A 163 3.43 -6.48 -15.69
CA PRO A 163 3.16 -7.72 -16.41
C PRO A 163 2.83 -8.90 -15.48
N ALA A 164 3.51 -9.00 -14.34
CA ALA A 164 3.25 -10.04 -13.35
C ALA A 164 1.91 -9.83 -12.63
N LEU A 165 1.56 -8.56 -12.32
CA LEU A 165 0.26 -8.20 -11.75
C LEU A 165 -0.89 -8.54 -12.71
N GLU A 166 -0.72 -8.29 -14.01
CA GLU A 166 -1.73 -8.66 -15.02
C GLU A 166 -1.90 -10.17 -15.13
N GLN A 167 -0.80 -10.91 -15.15
CA GLN A 167 -0.81 -12.38 -15.18
C GLN A 167 -1.53 -12.96 -13.95
N GLY A 168 -1.29 -12.40 -12.75
CA GLY A 168 -1.87 -12.87 -11.50
C GLY A 168 -3.28 -12.33 -11.20
N GLU A 169 -3.92 -11.59 -12.13
CA GLU A 169 -5.17 -10.86 -11.89
C GLU A 169 -5.10 -10.02 -10.60
N GLY A 170 -3.94 -9.41 -10.38
CA GLY A 170 -3.49 -8.86 -9.12
C GLY A 170 -4.14 -7.53 -8.74
N SER A 171 -3.76 -7.07 -7.56
CA SER A 171 -4.19 -5.78 -7.02
C SER A 171 -3.03 -5.05 -6.36
N VAL A 172 -3.02 -3.73 -6.52
CA VAL A 172 -2.11 -2.82 -5.80
C VAL A 172 -2.87 -2.19 -4.65
N VAL A 173 -2.29 -2.21 -3.45
CA VAL A 173 -2.80 -1.50 -2.27
C VAL A 173 -1.70 -0.62 -1.69
N ALA A 174 -1.96 0.68 -1.54
CA ALA A 174 -1.02 1.60 -0.91
C ALA A 174 -1.51 2.03 0.48
N ILE A 175 -0.62 1.94 1.47
CA ILE A 175 -0.86 2.50 2.79
C ILE A 175 -0.54 3.99 2.72
N VAL A 176 -1.61 4.78 2.65
CA VAL A 176 -1.54 6.24 2.65
C VAL A 176 -1.69 6.79 4.08
N ASP A 177 -2.37 7.89 4.28
CA ASP A 177 -2.59 8.49 5.59
C ASP A 177 -3.93 9.22 5.57
N THR A 178 -4.58 9.41 6.72
CA THR A 178 -5.82 10.19 6.84
C THR A 178 -5.59 11.70 6.90
N SER A 179 -4.33 12.14 6.98
CA SER A 179 -3.94 13.55 7.13
C SER A 179 -4.14 14.42 5.88
N TRP A 180 -4.36 13.79 4.72
CA TRP A 180 -4.56 14.53 3.47
C TRP A 180 -5.80 15.48 3.56
N GLY A 181 -5.65 16.67 3.02
CA GLY A 181 -6.72 17.68 3.05
C GLY A 181 -6.77 18.52 4.31
N ARG A 182 -5.85 18.34 5.26
CA ARG A 182 -5.74 19.14 6.48
C ARG A 182 -4.34 19.73 6.63
N ALA A 183 -4.22 20.82 7.40
CA ALA A 183 -2.94 21.35 7.81
C ALA A 183 -2.44 20.60 9.05
N TRP A 184 -1.19 20.14 9.01
CA TRP A 184 -0.51 19.47 10.11
C TRP A 184 0.83 20.15 10.37
N GLU A 185 0.97 20.71 11.55
CA GLU A 185 2.22 21.34 12.00
C GLU A 185 3.32 20.28 12.17
N GLY A 186 4.53 20.61 11.69
CA GLY A 186 5.67 19.71 11.78
C GLY A 186 5.64 18.50 10.83
N LEU A 187 4.69 18.40 9.90
CA LEU A 187 4.50 17.24 9.02
C LEU A 187 4.42 17.59 7.53
N ALA A 188 4.78 18.80 7.13
CA ALA A 188 4.68 19.24 5.73
C ALA A 188 5.40 18.29 4.75
N HIS A 189 6.58 17.80 5.12
CA HIS A 189 7.39 16.87 4.34
C HIS A 189 6.76 15.47 4.21
N TYR A 190 6.06 15.01 5.24
CA TYR A 190 5.44 13.69 5.28
C TYR A 190 4.06 13.69 4.61
N THR A 191 3.16 14.56 5.07
CA THR A 191 1.75 14.56 4.62
C THR A 191 1.62 14.91 3.14
N SER A 192 2.50 15.80 2.61
CA SER A 192 2.51 16.12 1.18
C SER A 192 2.84 14.91 0.30
N THR A 193 3.81 14.07 0.73
CA THR A 193 4.18 12.87 -0.03
C THR A 193 3.13 11.76 0.08
N LYS A 194 2.48 11.61 1.24
CA LYS A 194 1.35 10.69 1.40
C LYS A 194 0.11 11.12 0.60
N ALA A 195 -0.18 12.41 0.53
CA ALA A 195 -1.21 12.95 -0.35
C ALA A 195 -0.88 12.71 -1.83
N GLY A 196 0.40 12.89 -2.20
CA GLY A 196 0.91 12.56 -3.54
C GLY A 196 0.76 11.09 -3.88
N LEU A 197 1.15 10.18 -2.97
CA LEU A 197 0.97 8.73 -3.14
C LEU A 197 -0.50 8.36 -3.37
N ARG A 198 -1.41 8.91 -2.55
CA ARG A 198 -2.85 8.72 -2.75
C ARG A 198 -3.29 9.12 -4.15
N GLN A 199 -2.89 10.31 -4.62
CA GLN A 199 -3.28 10.79 -5.94
C GLN A 199 -2.66 9.95 -7.06
N LEU A 200 -1.40 9.51 -6.90
CA LEU A 200 -0.75 8.58 -7.83
C LEU A 200 -1.55 7.29 -7.97
N MET A 201 -1.95 6.67 -6.86
CA MET A 201 -2.73 5.43 -6.89
C MET A 201 -4.09 5.61 -7.55
N LEU A 202 -4.77 6.72 -7.31
CA LEU A 202 -6.05 7.01 -7.98
C LEU A 202 -5.90 7.18 -9.50
N ASN A 203 -4.82 7.82 -9.94
CA ASN A 203 -4.53 7.95 -11.37
C ASN A 203 -4.23 6.58 -11.99
N LEU A 204 -3.40 5.76 -11.32
CA LEU A 204 -3.10 4.40 -11.78
C LEU A 204 -4.35 3.52 -11.82
N ALA A 205 -5.29 3.67 -10.88
CA ALA A 205 -6.56 2.96 -10.94
C ALA A 205 -7.36 3.27 -12.22
N GLY A 206 -7.31 4.51 -12.70
CA GLY A 206 -7.91 4.92 -13.97
C GLY A 206 -7.16 4.35 -15.17
N GLU A 207 -5.83 4.49 -15.20
CA GLU A 207 -4.99 4.03 -16.32
C GLU A 207 -4.94 2.50 -16.46
N LEU A 208 -5.05 1.77 -15.36
CA LEU A 208 -4.99 0.30 -15.32
C LEU A 208 -6.39 -0.37 -15.28
N THR A 209 -7.44 0.40 -15.55
CA THR A 209 -8.83 -0.10 -15.56
C THR A 209 -8.97 -1.37 -16.40
N GLY A 210 -9.57 -2.42 -15.81
CA GLY A 210 -9.79 -3.72 -16.46
C GLY A 210 -8.55 -4.62 -16.55
N ARG A 211 -7.40 -4.18 -16.03
CA ARG A 211 -6.13 -4.92 -16.03
C ARG A 211 -5.68 -5.24 -14.61
N VAL A 212 -5.54 -4.22 -13.77
CA VAL A 212 -5.10 -4.34 -12.37
C VAL A 212 -5.96 -3.41 -11.52
N ARG A 213 -6.41 -3.88 -10.35
CA ARG A 213 -7.13 -3.05 -9.39
C ARG A 213 -6.13 -2.28 -8.54
N VAL A 214 -6.41 -1.01 -8.27
CA VAL A 214 -5.53 -0.16 -7.45
C VAL A 214 -6.37 0.55 -6.40
N ASN A 215 -6.01 0.38 -5.13
CA ASN A 215 -6.72 0.95 -4.00
C ASN A 215 -5.75 1.56 -2.98
N CYS A 216 -6.28 2.36 -2.08
CA CYS A 216 -5.55 2.89 -0.94
C CYS A 216 -6.21 2.45 0.38
N LEU A 217 -5.41 2.30 1.41
CA LEU A 217 -5.88 2.21 2.78
C LEU A 217 -5.28 3.38 3.57
N ALA A 218 -6.14 4.12 4.28
CA ALA A 218 -5.77 5.28 5.09
C ALA A 218 -5.93 4.94 6.58
N PRO A 219 -4.82 4.62 7.28
CA PRO A 219 -4.85 4.40 8.73
C PRO A 219 -5.07 5.71 9.49
N GLY A 220 -5.78 5.61 10.61
CA GLY A 220 -5.79 6.64 11.64
C GLY A 220 -4.70 6.43 12.70
N ALA A 221 -5.03 6.72 13.96
CA ALA A 221 -4.16 6.48 15.11
C ALA A 221 -4.11 4.99 15.43
N ILE A 222 -3.07 4.29 14.99
CA ILE A 222 -2.94 2.83 15.15
C ILE A 222 -1.89 2.45 16.19
N MET A 223 -0.65 2.91 16.03
CA MET A 223 0.48 2.54 16.90
C MET A 223 1.35 3.77 17.13
N ALA A 224 1.48 4.19 18.38
CA ALA A 224 2.47 5.20 18.74
C ALA A 224 3.89 4.72 18.42
N ALA A 225 4.76 5.65 18.05
CA ALA A 225 6.19 5.45 18.22
C ALA A 225 6.54 5.69 19.71
N ASP A 226 7.64 5.11 20.18
CA ASP A 226 8.02 5.21 21.61
C ASP A 226 8.17 6.66 22.09
N TRP A 227 8.58 7.58 21.19
CA TRP A 227 8.74 9.01 21.45
C TRP A 227 7.43 9.82 21.35
N GLU A 228 6.33 9.23 20.88
CA GLU A 228 5.04 9.89 20.62
C GLU A 228 3.97 9.68 21.70
N ALA A 229 4.26 8.97 22.78
CA ALA A 229 3.21 8.47 23.70
C ALA A 229 2.24 9.58 24.19
N GLU A 230 2.75 10.74 24.58
CA GLU A 230 1.92 11.86 25.05
C GLU A 230 1.11 12.48 23.91
N HIS A 231 1.73 12.71 22.76
CA HIS A 231 1.05 13.23 21.58
C HIS A 231 -0.03 12.25 21.11
N PHE A 232 0.28 10.96 21.07
CA PHE A 232 -0.66 9.92 20.68
C PHE A 232 -1.89 9.86 21.60
N ALA A 233 -1.71 10.03 22.92
CA ALA A 233 -2.83 10.11 23.85
C ALA A 233 -3.76 11.28 23.53
N SER A 234 -3.20 12.49 23.24
CA SER A 234 -3.99 13.66 22.86
C SER A 234 -4.72 13.48 21.52
N VAL A 235 -4.14 12.69 20.61
CA VAL A 235 -4.78 12.33 19.35
C VAL A 235 -5.95 11.39 19.58
N LEU A 236 -5.83 10.42 20.49
CA LEU A 236 -6.90 9.46 20.80
C LEU A 236 -8.16 10.12 21.35
N GLU A 237 -8.01 11.21 22.11
CA GLU A 237 -9.16 12.01 22.60
C GLU A 237 -10.01 12.58 21.46
N LYS A 238 -9.42 12.75 20.29
CA LYS A 238 -10.08 13.29 19.08
C LYS A 238 -10.63 12.22 18.16
N VAL A 239 -10.30 10.94 18.38
CA VAL A 239 -10.84 9.83 17.59
C VAL A 239 -12.27 9.54 18.01
N PRO A 240 -13.29 9.62 17.12
CA PRO A 240 -14.68 9.43 17.49
C PRO A 240 -14.99 8.10 18.18
N LEU A 241 -14.31 7.02 17.81
CA LEU A 241 -14.47 5.72 18.50
C LEU A 241 -13.77 5.65 19.87
N GLY A 242 -13.05 6.70 20.31
CA GLY A 242 -12.42 6.80 21.63
C GLY A 242 -11.30 5.78 21.90
N ARG A 243 -10.73 5.16 20.87
CA ARG A 243 -9.65 4.19 20.98
C ARG A 243 -8.78 4.15 19.74
N SER A 244 -7.54 3.69 19.90
CA SER A 244 -6.69 3.36 18.75
C SER A 244 -7.20 2.15 17.99
N GLY A 245 -6.89 2.09 16.70
CA GLY A 245 -6.92 0.86 15.95
C GLY A 245 -5.73 -0.04 16.34
N LYS A 246 -5.74 -1.26 15.80
CA LYS A 246 -4.66 -2.24 15.92
C LYS A 246 -4.03 -2.51 14.56
N ALA A 247 -2.81 -3.03 14.55
CA ALA A 247 -2.16 -3.43 13.30
C ALA A 247 -2.99 -4.47 12.53
N GLU A 248 -3.71 -5.34 13.24
CA GLU A 248 -4.59 -6.36 12.67
C GLU A 248 -5.81 -5.75 11.95
N ASP A 249 -6.31 -4.58 12.37
CA ASP A 249 -7.39 -3.86 11.70
C ASP A 249 -6.92 -3.40 10.30
N ILE A 250 -5.66 -2.90 10.21
CA ILE A 250 -5.04 -2.51 8.95
C ILE A 250 -4.80 -3.74 8.07
N ALA A 251 -4.24 -4.82 8.63
CA ALA A 251 -4.01 -6.07 7.91
C ALA A 251 -5.32 -6.63 7.32
N SER A 252 -6.41 -6.57 8.07
CA SER A 252 -7.74 -6.99 7.60
C SER A 252 -8.26 -6.11 6.46
N GLY A 253 -8.05 -4.80 6.56
CA GLY A 253 -8.40 -3.85 5.49
C GLY A 253 -7.61 -4.08 4.21
N VAL A 254 -6.29 -4.37 4.33
CA VAL A 254 -5.45 -4.73 3.17
C VAL A 254 -5.93 -6.02 2.52
N SER A 255 -6.15 -7.07 3.32
CA SER A 255 -6.69 -8.34 2.83
C SER A 255 -8.04 -8.16 2.11
N PHE A 256 -8.94 -7.36 2.67
CA PHE A 256 -10.22 -7.03 2.04
C PHE A 256 -10.03 -6.35 0.67
N LEU A 257 -9.22 -5.30 0.58
CA LEU A 257 -8.95 -4.58 -0.67
C LEU A 257 -8.26 -5.46 -1.71
N LEU A 258 -7.34 -6.32 -1.27
CA LEU A 258 -6.60 -7.24 -2.12
C LEU A 258 -7.53 -8.26 -2.78
N ASN A 259 -8.49 -8.80 -2.02
CA ASN A 259 -9.32 -9.92 -2.45
C ASN A 259 -10.68 -9.52 -3.02
N HIS A 260 -11.15 -8.27 -2.82
CA HIS A 260 -12.48 -7.87 -3.29
C HIS A 260 -12.49 -7.54 -4.79
N PRO A 261 -13.19 -8.31 -5.63
CA PRO A 261 -13.01 -8.28 -7.09
C PRO A 261 -13.51 -7.00 -7.77
N THR A 262 -14.39 -6.26 -7.14
CA THR A 262 -15.05 -5.07 -7.74
C THR A 262 -14.55 -3.74 -7.16
N LEU A 263 -13.58 -3.76 -6.23
CA LEU A 263 -13.02 -2.53 -5.68
C LEU A 263 -11.79 -2.08 -6.46
N SER A 264 -11.85 -0.89 -7.03
CA SER A 264 -10.73 -0.14 -7.58
C SER A 264 -10.98 1.36 -7.40
N ALA A 265 -9.92 2.16 -7.33
CA ALA A 265 -9.95 3.60 -7.07
C ALA A 265 -10.56 3.97 -5.69
N HIS A 266 -10.60 3.04 -4.73
CA HIS A 266 -11.14 3.28 -3.41
C HIS A 266 -10.06 3.69 -2.42
N VAL A 267 -10.42 4.58 -1.47
CA VAL A 267 -9.62 4.91 -0.29
C VAL A 267 -10.37 4.44 0.93
N LEU A 268 -9.96 3.29 1.48
CA LEU A 268 -10.57 2.72 2.68
C LEU A 268 -9.97 3.38 3.92
N HIS A 269 -10.78 4.13 4.67
CA HIS A 269 -10.37 4.68 5.95
C HIS A 269 -10.54 3.65 7.06
N VAL A 270 -9.45 3.39 7.79
CA VAL A 270 -9.43 2.53 8.99
C VAL A 270 -8.88 3.39 10.13
N ASP A 271 -9.69 4.32 10.61
CA ASP A 271 -9.23 5.47 11.39
C ASP A 271 -10.12 5.79 12.60
N GLY A 272 -11.10 4.95 12.92
CA GLY A 272 -12.03 5.19 14.02
C GLY A 272 -12.96 6.39 13.81
N GLY A 273 -13.12 6.85 12.57
CA GLY A 273 -13.92 8.00 12.20
C GLY A 273 -13.17 9.34 12.27
N TRP A 274 -11.84 9.30 12.45
CA TRP A 274 -11.05 10.53 12.59
C TRP A 274 -11.13 11.45 11.37
N SER A 275 -11.17 10.89 10.16
CA SER A 275 -11.21 11.67 8.91
C SER A 275 -12.47 12.51 8.73
N ILE A 276 -13.56 12.18 9.43
CA ILE A 276 -14.83 12.92 9.36
C ILE A 276 -15.00 13.95 10.50
N HIS A 277 -14.08 13.97 11.48
CA HIS A 277 -14.14 14.89 12.58
C HIS A 277 -13.54 16.25 12.18
N GLU A 278 -14.34 17.30 12.22
CA GLU A 278 -13.89 18.68 12.04
C GLU A 278 -13.17 19.15 13.30
N HIS A 279 -11.95 19.64 13.15
CA HIS A 279 -11.12 20.17 14.25
C HIS A 279 -11.08 21.69 14.20
#